data_94fefb74f83f99c35f207970a93ac580
#
_entry.id   94fefb74f83f99c35f207970a93ac580
#
_cell.length_a   1.000
_cell.length_b   1.000
_cell.length_c   1.000
_cell.angle_alpha   90.00
_cell.angle_beta   90.00
_cell.angle_gamma   90.00
#
_symmetry.space_group_name_H-M   'P 1'
#
loop_
_entity.id
_entity.type
_entity.pdbx_description
1 polymer ?
#
loop_
_entity_poly.entity_id
_entity_poly.type
_entity_poly.pdbx_seq_one_letter_code
_entity_poly.pdbx_strand_id
1 'polypeptide(L)'
;MTKPKLTILTDPLPIGRDSLPEASRRIARGMKYLLKKRDFASHSRFRGHFAVTRSLVEGLEKIGFDFNYNPNQLSELADTVVVLAGVRTLRQVIRLKQQGKIRRLFAGPNIVHFSSDFDSILASPEVDAAITPCYWVMKSYIQDCPTLRGRIFSWAAGVDPNYWMPDLKLKRHHILIFDKRTIEADPRRVEPYVQYLQDLGWSVEILTRVNGVIGYSPSQFRELLQRARLLIGFTLGSESQGIAWAEAWAADVPTLLWRNNQNVCHGRLLEVSTAPYLCDQNGLFFDDFEHFKTQFSYWQAHRLQFAPRAWTLVNMSDEACARQLYDKVMSC
;
A
#
# COMPACT_ATOMS: atom_id res chain seq x y z
N MET A 1 24.09 -19.71 16.37
CA MET A 1 23.33 -19.28 15.18
C MET A 1 23.85 -17.90 14.80
N THR A 2 24.18 -17.68 13.54
CA THR A 2 24.55 -16.35 13.03
C THR A 2 23.32 -15.45 13.08
N LYS A 3 23.49 -14.17 13.47
CA LYS A 3 22.39 -13.19 13.44
C LYS A 3 21.93 -12.96 12.00
N PRO A 4 20.61 -12.76 11.75
CA PRO A 4 20.12 -12.40 10.43
C PRO A 4 20.68 -11.06 9.98
N LYS A 5 20.64 -10.78 8.69
CA LYS A 5 21.14 -9.51 8.14
C LYS A 5 20.18 -8.35 8.36
N LEU A 6 18.88 -8.63 8.46
CA LEU A 6 17.81 -7.65 8.57
C LEU A 6 16.76 -8.12 9.56
N THR A 7 16.24 -7.21 10.38
CA THR A 7 15.04 -7.44 11.18
C THR A 7 13.92 -6.50 10.74
N ILE A 8 12.74 -7.07 10.47
CA ILE A 8 11.52 -6.33 10.19
C ILE A 8 10.63 -6.34 11.44
N LEU A 9 10.20 -5.16 11.88
CA LEU A 9 9.34 -5.00 13.05
C LEU A 9 8.04 -4.28 12.70
N THR A 10 6.96 -4.76 13.29
CA THR A 10 5.65 -4.10 13.31
C THR A 10 5.08 -4.12 14.72
N ASP A 11 4.13 -3.22 15.04
CA ASP A 11 3.47 -3.22 16.34
C ASP A 11 2.55 -4.46 16.49
N PRO A 12 2.57 -5.19 17.60
CA PRO A 12 3.43 -4.99 18.78
C PRO A 12 4.77 -5.72 18.66
N LEU A 13 5.83 -5.10 19.20
CA LEU A 13 7.07 -5.83 19.47
C LEU A 13 6.83 -6.96 20.48
N PRO A 14 7.45 -8.13 20.30
CA PRO A 14 7.58 -9.12 21.35
C PRO A 14 8.60 -8.59 22.37
N ILE A 15 8.12 -7.99 23.45
CA ILE A 15 9.01 -7.48 24.48
C ILE A 15 8.95 -8.38 25.69
N GLY A 16 10.14 -8.58 26.23
CA GLY A 16 10.36 -9.23 27.51
C GLY A 16 9.48 -8.70 28.64
N ARG A 17 9.47 -9.42 29.73
CA ARG A 17 8.63 -9.47 30.92
C ARG A 17 7.95 -8.19 31.47
N ASP A 18 8.22 -6.99 30.94
CA ASP A 18 7.75 -5.72 31.50
C ASP A 18 6.39 -5.22 30.99
N SER A 19 5.66 -6.01 30.20
CA SER A 19 4.36 -5.63 29.67
C SER A 19 3.26 -6.68 29.86
N LEU A 20 3.00 -7.08 31.12
CA LEU A 20 1.84 -7.92 31.47
C LEU A 20 0.52 -7.44 30.87
N PRO A 21 0.18 -6.12 30.80
CA PRO A 21 -1.02 -5.65 30.11
C PRO A 21 -0.99 -5.87 28.59
N GLU A 22 0.17 -5.97 28.01
CA GLU A 22 0.36 -6.16 26.56
C GLU A 22 0.37 -7.64 26.19
N ALA A 23 0.94 -8.49 27.05
CA ALA A 23 0.84 -9.94 26.92
C ALA A 23 -0.62 -10.39 26.98
N SER A 24 -1.45 -9.83 27.85
CA SER A 24 -2.89 -10.13 27.91
C SER A 24 -3.66 -9.64 26.69
N ARG A 25 -3.32 -8.45 26.15
CA ARG A 25 -3.89 -7.96 24.86
C ARG A 25 -3.43 -8.81 23.66
N ARG A 26 -2.21 -9.32 23.72
CA ARG A 26 -1.66 -10.22 22.70
C ARG A 26 -2.34 -11.57 22.72
N ILE A 27 -2.59 -12.13 23.91
CA ILE A 27 -3.37 -13.37 24.11
C ILE A 27 -4.80 -13.15 23.65
N ALA A 28 -5.45 -12.05 24.03
CA ALA A 28 -6.82 -11.73 23.60
C ALA A 28 -6.92 -11.50 22.09
N ARG A 29 -5.91 -10.86 21.44
CA ARG A 29 -5.83 -10.73 19.99
C ARG A 29 -5.53 -12.07 19.33
N GLY A 30 -4.63 -12.87 19.89
CA GLY A 30 -4.32 -14.23 19.43
C GLY A 30 -5.53 -15.16 19.54
N MET A 31 -6.29 -15.08 20.62
CA MET A 31 -7.56 -15.82 20.77
C MET A 31 -8.64 -15.31 19.80
N LYS A 32 -8.79 -14.00 19.61
CA LYS A 32 -9.64 -13.43 18.54
C LYS A 32 -9.21 -13.88 17.15
N TYR A 33 -7.91 -13.99 16.93
CA TYR A 33 -7.31 -14.48 15.67
C TYR A 33 -7.58 -15.98 15.48
N LEU A 34 -7.48 -16.78 16.53
CA LEU A 34 -7.78 -18.21 16.52
C LEU A 34 -9.28 -18.48 16.34
N LEU A 35 -10.15 -17.72 16.98
CA LEU A 35 -11.61 -17.87 16.90
C LEU A 35 -12.20 -17.36 15.57
N LYS A 36 -11.54 -16.41 14.90
CA LYS A 36 -11.93 -15.87 13.58
C LYS A 36 -11.14 -16.46 12.40
N LYS A 37 -10.54 -17.62 12.59
CA LYS A 37 -9.49 -18.21 11.76
C LYS A 37 -9.80 -18.42 10.27
N ARG A 38 -11.06 -18.41 9.82
CA ARG A 38 -11.42 -18.62 8.41
C ARG A 38 -11.57 -17.36 7.58
N ASP A 39 -12.13 -16.26 8.14
CA ASP A 39 -12.45 -15.08 7.35
C ASP A 39 -11.46 -13.90 7.54
N PHE A 40 -10.84 -13.79 8.71
CA PHE A 40 -9.99 -12.66 9.04
C PHE A 40 -8.60 -12.73 8.38
N ALA A 41 -8.06 -13.93 8.21
CA ALA A 41 -6.74 -14.13 7.60
C ALA A 41 -6.74 -13.75 6.11
N SER A 42 -7.79 -14.09 5.36
CA SER A 42 -7.90 -13.74 3.95
C SER A 42 -8.25 -12.27 3.73
N HIS A 43 -9.09 -11.67 4.60
CA HIS A 43 -9.53 -10.28 4.45
C HIS A 43 -8.50 -9.24 4.89
N SER A 44 -7.79 -9.47 6.00
CA SER A 44 -6.80 -8.53 6.52
C SER A 44 -5.47 -8.57 5.75
N ARG A 45 -5.09 -9.72 5.21
CA ARG A 45 -3.81 -9.96 4.54
C ARG A 45 -3.54 -9.01 3.37
N PHE A 46 -4.57 -8.57 2.66
CA PHE A 46 -4.47 -7.72 1.46
C PHE A 46 -4.94 -6.28 1.70
N ARG A 47 -5.02 -5.80 2.95
CA ARG A 47 -5.56 -4.46 3.26
C ARG A 47 -4.67 -3.66 4.21
N GLY A 48 -4.53 -2.36 3.90
CA GLY A 48 -3.88 -1.38 4.75
C GLY A 48 -2.48 -1.81 5.18
N HIS A 49 -2.14 -1.61 6.45
CA HIS A 49 -0.83 -1.94 7.00
C HIS A 49 -0.46 -3.42 6.90
N PHE A 50 -1.44 -4.32 6.93
CA PHE A 50 -1.19 -5.77 6.78
C PHE A 50 -0.71 -6.12 5.37
N ALA A 51 -1.27 -5.49 4.34
CA ALA A 51 -0.83 -5.69 2.97
C ALA A 51 0.62 -5.24 2.76
N VAL A 52 1.01 -4.12 3.37
CA VAL A 52 2.40 -3.61 3.34
C VAL A 52 3.36 -4.58 4.01
N THR A 53 3.01 -5.07 5.20
CA THR A 53 3.85 -6.03 5.94
C THR A 53 3.94 -7.36 5.22
N ARG A 54 2.80 -7.89 4.74
CA ARG A 54 2.75 -9.12 3.96
C ARG A 54 3.66 -9.05 2.73
N SER A 55 3.50 -7.98 1.95
CA SER A 55 4.27 -7.78 0.74
C SER A 55 5.78 -7.86 0.98
N LEU A 56 6.26 -7.17 2.01
CA LEU A 56 7.69 -7.20 2.33
C LEU A 56 8.15 -8.58 2.81
N VAL A 57 7.45 -9.16 3.79
CA VAL A 57 7.84 -10.45 4.39
C VAL A 57 7.81 -11.56 3.35
N GLU A 58 6.70 -11.72 2.62
CA GLU A 58 6.57 -12.75 1.59
C GLU A 58 7.52 -12.50 0.41
N GLY A 59 7.74 -11.24 0.05
CA GLY A 59 8.71 -10.88 -0.98
C GLY A 59 10.14 -11.25 -0.60
N LEU A 60 10.57 -10.95 0.63
CA LEU A 60 11.90 -11.34 1.15
C LEU A 60 12.06 -12.86 1.22
N GLU A 61 11.01 -13.59 1.66
CA GLU A 61 11.00 -15.06 1.68
C GLU A 61 11.18 -15.63 0.26
N LYS A 62 10.42 -15.13 -0.72
CA LYS A 62 10.46 -15.61 -2.11
C LYS A 62 11.82 -15.39 -2.77
N ILE A 63 12.50 -14.29 -2.47
CA ILE A 63 13.84 -14.00 -3.02
C ILE A 63 14.99 -14.55 -2.17
N GLY A 64 14.67 -15.25 -1.06
CA GLY A 64 15.63 -15.97 -0.23
C GLY A 64 16.59 -15.07 0.54
N PHE A 65 16.17 -13.84 0.92
CA PHE A 65 17.01 -12.97 1.74
C PHE A 65 16.99 -13.38 3.22
N ASP A 66 18.14 -13.19 3.88
CA ASP A 66 18.33 -13.50 5.29
C ASP A 66 17.76 -12.40 6.16
N PHE A 67 16.59 -12.65 6.75
CA PHE A 67 15.88 -11.73 7.65
C PHE A 67 15.11 -12.46 8.73
N ASN A 68 14.69 -11.72 9.77
CA ASN A 68 13.66 -12.18 10.68
C ASN A 68 12.53 -11.14 10.82
N TYR A 69 11.36 -11.63 11.19
CA TYR A 69 10.17 -10.82 11.37
C TYR A 69 9.61 -10.98 12.78
N ASN A 70 9.50 -9.85 13.51
CA ASN A 70 9.02 -9.79 14.89
C ASN A 70 9.61 -10.92 15.76
N PRO A 71 10.93 -11.02 15.93
CA PRO A 71 11.56 -12.07 16.71
C PRO A 71 11.10 -12.02 18.18
N ASN A 72 11.17 -13.16 18.86
CA ASN A 72 10.69 -13.28 20.24
C ASN A 72 11.68 -12.74 21.27
N GLN A 73 12.96 -12.67 20.92
CA GLN A 73 14.03 -12.23 21.82
C GLN A 73 14.81 -11.07 21.22
N LEU A 74 15.23 -10.13 22.07
CA LEU A 74 16.06 -8.99 21.63
C LEU A 74 17.45 -9.43 21.11
N SER A 75 17.96 -10.58 21.57
CA SER A 75 19.20 -11.16 21.08
C SER A 75 19.14 -11.62 19.63
N GLU A 76 17.95 -11.80 19.10
CA GLU A 76 17.72 -12.22 17.70
C GLU A 76 17.66 -11.03 16.73
N LEU A 77 17.69 -9.78 17.25
CA LEU A 77 17.69 -8.61 16.39
C LEU A 77 18.96 -8.51 15.56
N ALA A 78 18.79 -8.23 14.28
CA ALA A 78 19.87 -7.87 13.38
C ALA A 78 20.47 -6.50 13.77
N ASP A 79 21.66 -6.23 13.26
CA ASP A 79 22.27 -4.90 13.37
C ASP A 79 21.51 -3.84 12.56
N THR A 80 20.79 -4.24 11.51
CA THR A 80 19.91 -3.41 10.68
C THR A 80 18.45 -3.74 10.98
N VAL A 81 17.67 -2.73 11.37
CA VAL A 81 16.26 -2.89 11.75
C VAL A 81 15.39 -1.94 10.93
N VAL A 82 14.30 -2.46 10.40
CA VAL A 82 13.23 -1.68 9.75
C VAL A 82 11.96 -1.78 10.62
N VAL A 83 11.46 -0.65 11.10
CA VAL A 83 10.17 -0.58 11.79
C VAL A 83 9.12 -0.11 10.78
N LEU A 84 8.27 -1.02 10.31
CA LEU A 84 7.24 -0.69 9.30
C LEU A 84 6.03 0.05 9.89
N ALA A 85 5.67 -0.26 11.13
CA ALA A 85 4.47 0.30 11.76
C ALA A 85 4.62 0.38 13.28
N GLY A 86 3.97 1.39 13.87
CA GLY A 86 3.83 1.52 15.32
C GLY A 86 4.84 2.47 15.98
N VAL A 87 4.33 3.62 16.44
CA VAL A 87 5.13 4.63 17.18
C VAL A 87 5.77 4.05 18.43
N ARG A 88 5.05 3.18 19.13
CA ARG A 88 5.56 2.55 20.35
C ARG A 88 6.75 1.63 20.06
N THR A 89 6.62 0.82 19.01
CA THR A 89 7.70 -0.03 18.52
C THR A 89 8.92 0.82 18.14
N LEU A 90 8.72 1.91 17.40
CA LEU A 90 9.81 2.80 17.02
C LEU A 90 10.51 3.41 18.23
N ARG A 91 9.76 3.93 19.24
CA ARG A 91 10.35 4.46 20.47
C ARG A 91 11.24 3.45 21.21
N GLN A 92 10.86 2.18 21.21
CA GLN A 92 11.63 1.13 21.84
C GLN A 92 12.91 0.82 21.05
N VAL A 93 12.82 0.76 19.74
CA VAL A 93 13.98 0.50 18.89
C VAL A 93 14.97 1.67 18.89
N ILE A 94 14.50 2.91 18.99
CA ILE A 94 15.35 4.09 19.22
C ILE A 94 16.19 3.89 20.50
N ARG A 95 15.56 3.48 21.62
CA ARG A 95 16.29 3.20 22.88
C ARG A 95 17.31 2.06 22.71
N LEU A 96 16.99 1.02 21.96
CA LEU A 96 17.95 -0.06 21.67
C LEU A 96 19.15 0.43 20.87
N LYS A 97 18.94 1.34 19.93
CA LYS A 97 20.05 1.96 19.19
C LYS A 97 20.91 2.85 20.08
N GLN A 98 20.31 3.65 20.97
CA GLN A 98 21.02 4.44 21.98
C GLN A 98 21.88 3.58 22.92
N GLN A 99 21.42 2.35 23.18
CA GLN A 99 22.16 1.36 23.98
C GLN A 99 23.21 0.58 23.18
N GLY A 100 23.40 0.88 21.90
CA GLY A 100 24.36 0.18 21.03
C GLY A 100 23.96 -1.26 20.66
N LYS A 101 22.67 -1.65 20.87
CA LYS A 101 22.19 -3.02 20.59
C LYS A 101 21.85 -3.26 19.11
N ILE A 102 21.63 -2.21 18.36
CA ILE A 102 21.46 -2.21 16.92
C ILE A 102 22.27 -1.06 16.30
N ARG A 103 22.67 -1.20 15.05
CA ARG A 103 23.52 -0.23 14.36
C ARG A 103 22.74 0.71 13.46
N ARG A 104 21.76 0.20 12.70
CA ARG A 104 20.99 0.96 11.71
C ARG A 104 19.50 0.81 11.97
N LEU A 105 18.77 1.91 11.87
CA LEU A 105 17.34 1.96 12.10
C LEU A 105 16.64 2.75 10.99
N PHE A 106 15.71 2.08 10.30
CA PHE A 106 14.83 2.67 9.31
C PHE A 106 13.38 2.62 9.79
N ALA A 107 12.57 3.64 9.50
CA ALA A 107 11.23 3.76 10.06
C ALA A 107 10.18 4.23 9.04
N GLY A 108 9.11 3.48 8.88
CA GLY A 108 8.00 3.74 7.96
C GLY A 108 7.65 2.52 7.12
N PRO A 109 6.61 2.61 6.27
CA PRO A 109 5.83 3.81 5.94
C PRO A 109 4.62 4.07 6.87
N ASN A 110 4.31 3.19 7.82
CA ASN A 110 3.04 3.21 8.58
C ASN A 110 3.25 3.61 10.05
N ILE A 111 4.04 4.65 10.31
CA ILE A 111 4.34 5.13 11.66
C ILE A 111 3.46 6.31 12.06
N VAL A 112 3.39 7.35 11.22
CA VAL A 112 2.73 8.63 11.51
C VAL A 112 1.92 9.10 10.32
N HIS A 113 0.98 10.05 10.55
CA HIS A 113 0.26 10.73 9.48
C HIS A 113 1.04 11.93 8.94
N PHE A 114 1.67 12.70 9.86
CA PHE A 114 2.54 13.81 9.54
C PHE A 114 3.91 13.60 10.16
N SER A 115 4.95 14.12 9.54
CA SER A 115 6.32 13.98 10.08
C SER A 115 6.53 14.75 11.38
N SER A 116 5.70 15.74 11.69
CA SER A 116 5.66 16.46 12.97
C SER A 116 4.94 15.71 14.11
N ASP A 117 4.24 14.61 13.81
CA ASP A 117 3.54 13.84 14.83
C ASP A 117 4.52 13.24 15.85
N PHE A 118 4.07 13.14 17.12
CA PHE A 118 4.82 12.52 18.21
C PHE A 118 6.23 13.12 18.42
N ASP A 119 6.30 14.45 18.42
CA ASP A 119 7.56 15.21 18.57
C ASP A 119 8.55 14.92 17.43
N SER A 120 8.01 14.79 16.20
CA SER A 120 8.81 14.48 15.00
C SER A 120 9.66 13.21 15.16
N ILE A 121 9.08 12.15 15.71
CA ILE A 121 9.80 10.91 16.04
C ILE A 121 10.59 10.31 14.86
N LEU A 122 10.14 10.50 13.62
CA LEU A 122 10.87 10.07 12.43
C LEU A 122 12.16 10.85 12.18
N ALA A 123 12.25 12.08 12.72
CA ALA A 123 13.44 12.92 12.62
C ALA A 123 14.43 12.70 13.78
N SER A 124 14.15 11.78 14.69
CA SER A 124 15.09 11.37 15.75
C SER A 124 16.48 11.09 15.16
N PRO A 125 17.58 11.53 15.82
CA PRO A 125 18.95 11.27 15.37
C PRO A 125 19.25 9.77 15.17
N GLU A 126 18.58 8.91 15.92
CA GLU A 126 18.73 7.47 15.85
C GLU A 126 18.08 6.84 14.61
N VAL A 127 17.15 7.52 13.96
CA VAL A 127 16.53 7.05 12.71
C VAL A 127 17.43 7.44 11.55
N ASP A 128 18.10 6.49 10.93
CA ASP A 128 19.02 6.74 9.81
C ASP A 128 18.28 7.24 8.59
N ALA A 129 17.11 6.65 8.28
CA ALA A 129 16.20 7.21 7.29
C ALA A 129 14.74 6.84 7.55
N ALA A 130 13.85 7.78 7.24
CA ALA A 130 12.42 7.57 7.19
C ALA A 130 12.00 6.96 5.83
N ILE A 131 10.96 6.13 5.84
CA ILE A 131 10.37 5.49 4.66
C ILE A 131 8.96 6.04 4.48
N THR A 132 8.62 6.45 3.27
CA THR A 132 7.27 6.90 2.91
C THR A 132 6.70 6.04 1.79
N PRO A 133 5.36 5.92 1.66
CA PRO A 133 4.76 5.03 0.68
C PRO A 133 4.87 5.55 -0.76
N CYS A 134 5.16 6.84 -0.97
CA CYS A 134 5.32 7.44 -2.30
C CYS A 134 5.96 8.84 -2.23
N TYR A 135 6.26 9.38 -3.40
CA TYR A 135 6.96 10.66 -3.54
C TYR A 135 6.19 11.86 -2.98
N TRP A 136 4.86 11.96 -3.18
CA TRP A 136 4.12 13.12 -2.67
C TRP A 136 4.06 13.12 -1.13
N VAL A 137 3.98 11.95 -0.48
CA VAL A 137 4.08 11.84 1.00
C VAL A 137 5.47 12.22 1.47
N MET A 138 6.52 11.78 0.77
CA MET A 138 7.90 12.18 1.07
C MET A 138 8.07 13.71 1.01
N LYS A 139 7.55 14.33 -0.05
CA LYS A 139 7.59 15.80 -0.23
C LYS A 139 6.86 16.51 0.91
N SER A 140 5.66 16.04 1.26
CA SER A 140 4.88 16.56 2.38
C SER A 140 5.62 16.44 3.71
N TYR A 141 6.28 15.31 3.97
CA TYR A 141 7.06 15.09 5.20
C TYR A 141 8.27 16.02 5.29
N ILE A 142 8.97 16.26 4.17
CA ILE A 142 10.10 17.22 4.13
C ILE A 142 9.63 18.66 4.34
N GLN A 143 8.45 19.02 3.84
CA GLN A 143 7.86 20.36 4.07
C GLN A 143 7.47 20.55 5.55
N ASP A 144 6.89 19.54 6.17
CA ASP A 144 6.44 19.56 7.57
C ASP A 144 7.62 19.45 8.55
N CYS A 145 8.67 18.68 8.22
CA CYS A 145 9.88 18.48 9.02
C CYS A 145 11.15 18.54 8.12
N PRO A 146 11.74 19.75 7.88
CA PRO A 146 12.87 19.92 6.96
C PRO A 146 14.13 19.14 7.33
N THR A 147 14.29 18.74 8.60
CA THR A 147 15.43 17.93 9.07
C THR A 147 15.46 16.50 8.52
N LEU A 148 14.35 16.04 7.92
CA LEU A 148 14.29 14.77 7.19
C LEU A 148 14.98 14.83 5.82
N ARG A 149 15.27 16.01 5.28
CA ARG A 149 15.94 16.14 3.98
C ARG A 149 17.27 15.38 3.97
N GLY A 150 17.44 14.50 2.98
CA GLY A 150 18.60 13.61 2.88
C GLY A 150 18.52 12.33 3.71
N ARG A 151 17.53 12.23 4.62
CA ARG A 151 17.29 11.05 5.47
C ARG A 151 15.87 10.51 5.30
N ILE A 152 15.34 10.54 4.09
CA ILE A 152 14.01 10.04 3.78
C ILE A 152 13.98 9.54 2.34
N PHE A 153 13.25 8.47 2.09
CA PHE A 153 13.02 7.96 0.74
C PHE A 153 11.61 7.35 0.62
N SER A 154 11.13 7.25 -0.61
CA SER A 154 9.88 6.56 -0.90
C SER A 154 10.11 5.11 -1.27
N TRP A 155 9.21 4.24 -0.79
CA TRP A 155 9.17 2.82 -1.09
C TRP A 155 7.72 2.36 -1.18
N ALA A 156 7.35 1.73 -2.30
CA ALA A 156 6.06 1.11 -2.48
C ALA A 156 6.05 -0.31 -1.90
N ALA A 157 4.97 -0.68 -1.21
CA ALA A 157 4.71 -2.09 -0.97
C ALA A 157 4.24 -2.76 -2.26
N GLY A 158 4.64 -4.01 -2.49
CA GLY A 158 4.25 -4.77 -3.65
C GLY A 158 2.85 -5.38 -3.54
N VAL A 159 2.46 -6.04 -4.61
CA VAL A 159 1.29 -6.91 -4.67
C VAL A 159 1.73 -8.31 -5.09
N ASP A 160 1.00 -9.34 -4.67
CA ASP A 160 1.26 -10.72 -5.08
C ASP A 160 0.76 -10.95 -6.52
N PRO A 161 1.67 -11.03 -7.52
CA PRO A 161 1.26 -11.16 -8.90
C PRO A 161 0.69 -12.55 -9.24
N ASN A 162 0.86 -13.53 -8.35
CA ASN A 162 0.27 -14.86 -8.51
C ASN A 162 -1.16 -14.90 -8.00
N TYR A 163 -1.45 -14.17 -6.92
CA TYR A 163 -2.83 -14.03 -6.44
C TYR A 163 -3.66 -13.15 -7.40
N TRP A 164 -3.11 -12.01 -7.82
CA TRP A 164 -3.77 -11.05 -8.72
C TRP A 164 -3.51 -11.33 -10.20
N MET A 165 -3.35 -12.59 -10.58
CA MET A 165 -3.10 -12.95 -11.98
C MET A 165 -4.38 -12.90 -12.82
N PRO A 166 -4.27 -12.56 -14.12
CA PRO A 166 -5.39 -12.67 -15.05
C PRO A 166 -5.79 -14.14 -15.23
N ASP A 167 -7.08 -14.41 -15.38
CA ASP A 167 -7.57 -15.70 -15.87
C ASP A 167 -7.70 -15.63 -17.40
N LEU A 168 -6.79 -16.29 -18.10
CA LEU A 168 -6.75 -16.29 -19.57
C LEU A 168 -7.92 -17.10 -20.21
N LYS A 169 -8.64 -17.88 -19.41
CA LYS A 169 -9.81 -18.64 -19.87
C LYS A 169 -11.09 -17.80 -19.86
N LEU A 170 -11.11 -16.74 -19.05
CA LEU A 170 -12.27 -15.86 -18.95
C LEU A 170 -12.24 -14.79 -20.02
N LYS A 171 -13.37 -14.63 -20.70
CA LYS A 171 -13.56 -13.51 -21.63
C LYS A 171 -13.80 -12.23 -20.85
N ARG A 172 -12.88 -11.28 -20.99
CA ARG A 172 -13.06 -9.93 -20.44
C ARG A 172 -14.08 -9.17 -21.28
N HIS A 173 -15.12 -8.65 -20.67
CA HIS A 173 -16.26 -8.06 -21.39
C HIS A 173 -16.88 -6.84 -20.72
N HIS A 174 -16.46 -6.48 -19.49
CA HIS A 174 -17.03 -5.33 -18.80
C HIS A 174 -15.99 -4.28 -18.40
N ILE A 175 -16.48 -3.10 -18.09
CA ILE A 175 -15.76 -2.01 -17.45
C ILE A 175 -16.11 -2.04 -15.96
N LEU A 176 -15.10 -2.03 -15.10
CA LEU A 176 -15.27 -1.97 -13.66
C LEU A 176 -15.13 -0.52 -13.20
N ILE A 177 -16.16 0.07 -12.60
CA ILE A 177 -16.09 1.36 -11.91
C ILE A 177 -15.86 1.09 -10.44
N PHE A 178 -14.76 1.58 -9.89
CA PHE A 178 -14.46 1.51 -8.47
C PHE A 178 -14.54 2.90 -7.84
N ASP A 179 -15.68 3.21 -7.19
CA ASP A 179 -15.89 4.47 -6.50
C ASP A 179 -15.60 4.33 -5.00
N LYS A 180 -14.49 4.95 -4.57
CA LYS A 180 -14.04 4.98 -3.18
C LYS A 180 -14.44 6.29 -2.47
N ARG A 181 -15.13 7.23 -3.17
CA ARG A 181 -15.34 8.61 -2.69
C ARG A 181 -16.26 8.74 -1.50
N THR A 182 -17.12 7.78 -1.18
CA THR A 182 -18.22 8.02 -0.25
C THR A 182 -18.25 7.14 0.97
N ILE A 183 -18.57 7.77 2.10
CA ILE A 183 -19.17 7.14 3.27
C ILE A 183 -20.63 6.81 2.98
N GLU A 184 -21.31 7.64 2.18
CA GLU A 184 -22.64 7.40 1.62
C GLU A 184 -22.49 7.31 0.10
N ALA A 185 -22.65 6.10 -0.43
CA ALA A 185 -22.60 5.88 -1.87
C ALA A 185 -23.80 6.61 -2.52
N ASP A 186 -23.55 7.75 -3.14
CA ASP A 186 -24.50 8.34 -4.07
C ASP A 186 -24.21 7.81 -5.48
N PRO A 187 -24.96 6.81 -5.97
CA PRO A 187 -24.73 6.24 -7.28
C PRO A 187 -24.86 7.26 -8.42
N ARG A 188 -25.57 8.36 -8.20
CA ARG A 188 -25.73 9.44 -9.19
C ARG A 188 -24.41 10.10 -9.58
N ARG A 189 -23.37 10.00 -8.74
CA ARG A 189 -22.05 10.57 -9.06
C ARG A 189 -21.31 9.83 -10.17
N VAL A 190 -21.58 8.55 -10.37
CA VAL A 190 -21.00 7.74 -11.45
C VAL A 190 -21.98 7.52 -12.60
N GLU A 191 -23.24 7.88 -12.44
CA GLU A 191 -24.31 7.67 -13.42
C GLU A 191 -23.96 8.21 -14.82
N PRO A 192 -23.42 9.44 -14.98
CA PRO A 192 -23.05 9.94 -16.30
C PRO A 192 -21.99 9.06 -17.01
N TYR A 193 -21.05 8.50 -16.22
CA TYR A 193 -20.01 7.60 -16.74
C TYR A 193 -20.62 6.25 -17.13
N VAL A 194 -21.53 5.72 -16.31
CA VAL A 194 -22.25 4.46 -16.57
C VAL A 194 -23.07 4.59 -17.85
N GLN A 195 -23.89 5.64 -17.96
CA GLN A 195 -24.74 5.86 -19.13
C GLN A 195 -23.90 5.97 -20.42
N TYR A 196 -22.85 6.80 -20.40
CA TYR A 196 -21.96 6.94 -21.54
C TYR A 196 -21.34 5.62 -22.00
N LEU A 197 -20.89 4.79 -21.05
CA LEU A 197 -20.29 3.50 -21.35
C LEU A 197 -21.32 2.51 -21.90
N GLN A 198 -22.54 2.51 -21.37
CA GLN A 198 -23.64 1.67 -21.84
C GLN A 198 -24.11 2.08 -23.23
N ASP A 199 -24.18 3.38 -23.53
CA ASP A 199 -24.50 3.90 -24.86
C ASP A 199 -23.47 3.47 -25.91
N LEU A 200 -22.23 3.25 -25.49
CA LEU A 200 -21.16 2.65 -26.31
C LEU A 200 -21.19 1.11 -26.35
N GLY A 201 -22.18 0.47 -25.74
CA GLY A 201 -22.35 -0.98 -25.73
C GLY A 201 -21.50 -1.74 -24.72
N TRP A 202 -20.95 -1.05 -23.72
CA TRP A 202 -20.18 -1.71 -22.68
C TRP A 202 -21.07 -2.19 -21.53
N SER A 203 -20.79 -3.38 -21.01
CA SER A 203 -21.29 -3.82 -19.73
C SER A 203 -20.49 -3.14 -18.62
N VAL A 204 -21.18 -2.61 -17.60
CA VAL A 204 -20.56 -1.88 -16.49
C VAL A 204 -20.90 -2.55 -15.17
N GLU A 205 -19.87 -2.82 -14.37
CA GLU A 205 -20.01 -3.24 -12.96
C GLU A 205 -19.51 -2.14 -12.05
N ILE A 206 -20.21 -1.90 -10.93
CA ILE A 206 -19.87 -0.83 -10.00
C ILE A 206 -19.52 -1.44 -8.64
N LEU A 207 -18.35 -1.06 -8.15
CA LEU A 207 -17.87 -1.40 -6.83
C LEU A 207 -17.77 -0.14 -5.99
N THR A 208 -18.54 -0.08 -4.90
CA THR A 208 -18.57 1.07 -3.99
C THR A 208 -18.24 0.67 -2.56
N ARG A 209 -17.97 1.66 -1.71
CA ARG A 209 -17.98 1.48 -0.26
C ARG A 209 -19.41 1.52 0.25
N VAL A 210 -19.77 0.56 1.08
CA VAL A 210 -21.07 0.56 1.78
C VAL A 210 -20.82 0.98 3.23
N ASN A 211 -21.51 2.03 3.71
CA ASN A 211 -21.41 2.53 5.09
C ASN A 211 -19.98 2.81 5.57
N GLY A 212 -19.13 3.40 4.72
CA GLY A 212 -17.75 3.69 5.06
C GLY A 212 -16.83 2.46 5.15
N VAL A 213 -17.37 1.26 5.03
CA VAL A 213 -16.64 0.00 5.02
C VAL A 213 -16.47 -0.46 3.57
N ILE A 214 -15.30 -1.01 3.24
CA ILE A 214 -15.11 -1.65 1.94
C ILE A 214 -15.98 -2.89 1.91
N GLY A 215 -17.08 -2.84 1.16
CA GLY A 215 -18.11 -3.88 1.09
C GLY A 215 -17.76 -5.11 0.24
N TYR A 216 -16.47 -5.33 -0.05
CA TYR A 216 -16.03 -6.46 -0.86
C TYR A 216 -14.85 -7.21 -0.22
N SER A 217 -14.71 -8.48 -0.54
CA SER A 217 -13.54 -9.27 -0.19
C SER A 217 -12.45 -9.16 -1.26
N PRO A 218 -11.18 -9.46 -0.96
CA PRO A 218 -10.13 -9.56 -1.97
C PRO A 218 -10.47 -10.56 -3.08
N SER A 219 -11.13 -11.68 -2.76
CA SER A 219 -11.57 -12.66 -3.76
C SER A 219 -12.61 -12.07 -4.71
N GLN A 220 -13.63 -11.36 -4.20
CA GLN A 220 -14.62 -10.69 -5.04
C GLN A 220 -13.98 -9.63 -5.95
N PHE A 221 -13.04 -8.84 -5.42
CA PHE A 221 -12.34 -7.85 -6.25
C PHE A 221 -11.50 -8.53 -7.34
N ARG A 222 -10.82 -9.62 -7.01
CA ARG A 222 -10.08 -10.43 -7.98
C ARG A 222 -11.00 -10.98 -9.09
N GLU A 223 -12.16 -11.54 -8.73
CA GLU A 223 -13.13 -12.05 -9.70
C GLU A 223 -13.64 -10.96 -10.65
N LEU A 224 -13.89 -9.74 -10.13
CA LEU A 224 -14.27 -8.58 -10.93
C LEU A 224 -13.15 -8.18 -11.89
N LEU A 225 -11.91 -8.09 -11.39
CA LEU A 225 -10.75 -7.75 -12.21
C LEU A 225 -10.48 -8.76 -13.33
N GLN A 226 -10.65 -10.06 -13.06
CA GLN A 226 -10.44 -11.12 -14.06
C GLN A 226 -11.39 -11.00 -15.27
N ARG A 227 -12.57 -10.40 -15.08
CA ARG A 227 -13.55 -10.15 -16.14
C ARG A 227 -13.46 -8.74 -16.72
N ALA A 228 -12.77 -7.81 -16.05
CA ALA A 228 -12.68 -6.42 -16.47
C ALA A 228 -11.66 -6.21 -17.60
N ARG A 229 -12.01 -5.34 -18.55
CA ARG A 229 -11.08 -4.83 -19.59
C ARG A 229 -10.38 -3.56 -19.14
N LEU A 230 -11.05 -2.78 -18.29
CA LEU A 230 -10.61 -1.50 -17.80
C LEU A 230 -11.19 -1.30 -16.40
N LEU A 231 -10.42 -0.67 -15.50
CA LEU A 231 -10.92 -0.17 -14.24
C LEU A 231 -10.95 1.36 -14.26
N ILE A 232 -12.10 1.94 -13.97
CA ILE A 232 -12.27 3.37 -13.76
C ILE A 232 -12.32 3.63 -12.26
N GLY A 233 -11.42 4.47 -11.75
CA GLY A 233 -11.25 4.64 -10.31
C GLY A 233 -11.46 6.07 -9.84
N PHE A 234 -12.23 6.20 -8.73
CA PHE A 234 -12.43 7.45 -8.00
C PHE A 234 -12.01 7.28 -6.55
N THR A 235 -11.36 8.29 -5.97
CA THR A 235 -10.89 8.27 -4.59
C THR A 235 -11.47 9.41 -3.75
N LEU A 236 -11.27 9.37 -2.43
CA LEU A 236 -11.65 10.44 -1.50
C LEU A 236 -10.73 11.67 -1.56
N GLY A 237 -9.88 11.77 -2.56
CA GLY A 237 -9.00 12.94 -2.76
C GLY A 237 -7.52 12.63 -2.84
N SER A 238 -7.03 11.55 -2.24
CA SER A 238 -5.63 11.13 -2.34
C SER A 238 -5.44 9.65 -2.06
N GLU A 239 -4.38 9.09 -2.61
CA GLU A 239 -3.89 7.75 -2.30
C GLU A 239 -2.40 7.83 -1.96
N SER A 240 -2.02 7.32 -0.82
CA SER A 240 -0.61 7.26 -0.45
C SER A 240 0.17 6.21 -1.24
N GLN A 241 -0.51 5.17 -1.70
CA GLN A 241 0.06 4.14 -2.58
C GLN A 241 -0.89 3.71 -3.69
N GLY A 242 -2.18 3.52 -3.40
CA GLY A 242 -3.17 3.01 -4.37
C GLY A 242 -3.03 1.51 -4.59
N ILE A 243 -3.01 0.72 -3.51
CA ILE A 243 -2.85 -0.76 -3.59
C ILE A 243 -3.87 -1.39 -4.54
N ALA A 244 -5.13 -0.93 -4.52
CA ALA A 244 -6.16 -1.45 -5.42
C ALA A 244 -5.85 -1.22 -6.91
N TRP A 245 -5.14 -0.15 -7.24
CA TRP A 245 -4.67 0.09 -8.60
C TRP A 245 -3.58 -0.89 -9.00
N ALA A 246 -2.61 -1.12 -8.10
CA ALA A 246 -1.55 -2.10 -8.32
C ALA A 246 -2.10 -3.54 -8.45
N GLU A 247 -3.15 -3.89 -7.70
CA GLU A 247 -3.87 -5.16 -7.81
C GLU A 247 -4.54 -5.30 -9.19
N ALA A 248 -5.15 -4.22 -9.71
CA ALA A 248 -5.71 -4.18 -11.05
C ALA A 248 -4.62 -4.34 -12.12
N TRP A 249 -3.50 -3.63 -11.99
CA TRP A 249 -2.38 -3.75 -12.91
C TRP A 249 -1.77 -5.16 -12.90
N ALA A 250 -1.64 -5.79 -11.73
CA ALA A 250 -1.20 -7.18 -11.61
C ALA A 250 -2.14 -8.17 -12.31
N ALA A 251 -3.46 -7.88 -12.30
CA ALA A 251 -4.48 -8.62 -13.04
C ALA A 251 -4.50 -8.28 -14.55
N ASP A 252 -3.54 -7.50 -15.04
CA ASP A 252 -3.45 -7.01 -16.41
C ASP A 252 -4.66 -6.18 -16.84
N VAL A 253 -5.16 -5.35 -15.91
CA VAL A 253 -6.27 -4.41 -16.14
C VAL A 253 -5.73 -2.99 -16.06
N PRO A 254 -5.66 -2.26 -17.18
CA PRO A 254 -5.30 -0.85 -17.18
C PRO A 254 -6.35 -0.01 -16.45
N THR A 255 -5.96 1.18 -16.05
CA THR A 255 -6.82 2.03 -15.24
C THR A 255 -7.03 3.41 -15.87
N LEU A 256 -8.26 3.95 -15.77
CA LEU A 256 -8.54 5.39 -15.92
C LEU A 256 -8.88 5.95 -14.55
N LEU A 257 -8.05 6.84 -14.02
CA LEU A 257 -8.16 7.29 -12.65
C LEU A 257 -8.45 8.79 -12.59
N TRP A 258 -9.48 9.14 -11.81
CA TRP A 258 -9.77 10.53 -11.56
C TRP A 258 -8.60 11.21 -10.87
N ARG A 259 -8.15 12.34 -11.46
CA ARG A 259 -7.03 13.12 -10.94
C ARG A 259 -7.48 14.07 -9.85
N ASN A 260 -6.73 14.10 -8.77
CA ASN A 260 -6.77 15.17 -7.81
C ASN A 260 -5.34 15.50 -7.37
N ASN A 261 -4.98 16.78 -7.47
CA ASN A 261 -3.64 17.26 -7.18
C ASN A 261 -3.53 17.93 -5.81
N GLN A 262 -4.66 18.20 -5.16
CA GLN A 262 -4.70 18.85 -3.84
C GLN A 262 -5.78 18.19 -2.98
N ASN A 263 -5.46 18.03 -1.71
CA ASN A 263 -6.42 17.50 -0.73
C ASN A 263 -6.20 18.13 0.64
N VAL A 264 -7.29 18.34 1.39
CA VAL A 264 -7.23 18.77 2.79
C VAL A 264 -7.17 17.53 3.68
N CYS A 265 -6.00 17.28 4.27
CA CYS A 265 -5.77 16.18 5.19
C CYS A 265 -5.58 16.72 6.61
N HIS A 266 -6.48 16.38 7.53
CA HIS A 266 -6.44 16.89 8.92
C HIS A 266 -6.27 18.41 9.03
N GLY A 267 -6.99 19.17 8.20
CA GLY A 267 -6.96 20.63 8.18
C GLY A 267 -5.76 21.25 7.45
N ARG A 268 -4.88 20.46 6.84
CA ARG A 268 -3.74 20.94 6.04
C ARG A 268 -3.99 20.69 4.55
N LEU A 269 -3.80 21.72 3.73
CA LEU A 269 -3.81 21.58 2.27
C LEU A 269 -2.49 20.97 1.81
N LEU A 270 -2.56 19.83 1.13
CA LEU A 270 -1.40 19.11 0.62
C LEU A 270 -1.48 18.95 -0.89
N GLU A 271 -0.32 19.02 -1.55
CA GLU A 271 -0.17 18.50 -2.91
C GLU A 271 -0.17 16.98 -2.84
N VAL A 272 -1.06 16.34 -3.59
CA VAL A 272 -1.30 14.88 -3.50
C VAL A 272 -1.38 14.24 -4.88
N SER A 273 -1.51 12.91 -4.89
CA SER A 273 -1.91 12.15 -6.07
C SER A 273 -3.00 11.14 -5.69
N THR A 274 -3.89 10.87 -6.61
CA THR A 274 -4.87 9.78 -6.51
C THR A 274 -4.30 8.44 -6.99
N ALA A 275 -3.14 8.46 -7.66
CA ALA A 275 -2.44 7.27 -8.12
C ALA A 275 -0.94 7.58 -8.33
N PRO A 276 -0.13 7.54 -7.26
CA PRO A 276 1.26 8.01 -7.31
C PRO A 276 2.18 7.16 -8.21
N TYR A 277 1.75 5.97 -8.61
CA TYR A 277 2.50 5.03 -9.46
C TYR A 277 1.87 4.83 -10.84
N LEU A 278 0.88 5.66 -11.22
CA LEU A 278 0.29 5.63 -12.56
C LEU A 278 1.30 6.15 -13.60
N CYS A 279 1.41 5.43 -14.70
CA CYS A 279 2.20 5.80 -15.87
C CYS A 279 1.53 5.29 -17.17
N ASP A 280 2.06 5.69 -18.32
CA ASP A 280 1.49 5.38 -19.64
C ASP A 280 1.36 3.88 -19.94
N GLN A 281 2.13 3.02 -19.23
CA GLN A 281 2.04 1.57 -19.41
C GLN A 281 0.89 0.94 -18.64
N ASN A 282 0.40 1.56 -17.57
CA ASN A 282 -0.58 0.95 -16.67
C ASN A 282 -1.91 1.73 -16.58
N GLY A 283 -2.00 2.94 -17.14
CA GLY A 283 -3.26 3.68 -17.17
C GLY A 283 -3.11 5.16 -17.50
N LEU A 284 -4.21 5.89 -17.37
CA LEU A 284 -4.29 7.32 -17.66
C LEU A 284 -5.06 8.06 -16.55
N PHE A 285 -4.80 9.35 -16.40
CA PHE A 285 -5.61 10.23 -15.59
C PHE A 285 -6.71 10.91 -16.41
N PHE A 286 -7.82 11.22 -15.76
CA PHE A 286 -8.82 12.17 -16.25
C PHE A 286 -9.20 13.16 -15.14
N ASP A 287 -9.61 14.37 -15.53
CA ASP A 287 -9.90 15.47 -14.60
C ASP A 287 -11.42 15.66 -14.40
N ASP A 288 -12.18 15.54 -15.48
CA ASP A 288 -13.62 15.71 -15.52
C ASP A 288 -14.27 14.72 -16.52
N PHE A 289 -15.59 14.85 -16.73
CA PHE A 289 -16.33 13.92 -17.59
C PHE A 289 -15.94 14.07 -19.07
N GLU A 290 -15.67 15.27 -19.56
CA GLU A 290 -15.26 15.50 -20.96
C GLU A 290 -13.85 14.95 -21.21
N HIS A 291 -12.95 15.20 -20.29
CA HIS A 291 -11.61 14.61 -20.35
C HIS A 291 -11.66 13.08 -20.22
N PHE A 292 -12.57 12.55 -19.39
CA PHE A 292 -12.79 11.10 -19.31
C PHE A 292 -13.16 10.50 -20.67
N LYS A 293 -14.11 11.11 -21.41
CA LYS A 293 -14.51 10.64 -22.76
C LYS A 293 -13.32 10.61 -23.71
N THR A 294 -12.48 11.64 -23.67
CA THR A 294 -11.26 11.73 -24.47
C THR A 294 -10.28 10.59 -24.11
N GLN A 295 -10.01 10.38 -22.84
CA GLN A 295 -9.09 9.36 -22.36
C GLN A 295 -9.63 7.94 -22.61
N PHE A 296 -10.94 7.74 -22.48
CA PHE A 296 -11.58 6.48 -22.79
C PHE A 296 -11.46 6.15 -24.27
N SER A 297 -11.70 7.12 -25.16
CA SER A 297 -11.53 6.95 -26.62
C SER A 297 -10.07 6.65 -26.98
N TYR A 298 -9.12 7.35 -26.33
CA TYR A 298 -7.70 7.07 -26.49
C TYR A 298 -7.36 5.63 -26.07
N TRP A 299 -7.81 5.20 -24.88
CA TRP A 299 -7.63 3.83 -24.41
C TRP A 299 -8.21 2.81 -25.38
N GLN A 300 -9.43 3.05 -25.93
CA GLN A 300 -10.03 2.15 -26.90
C GLN A 300 -9.18 1.98 -28.16
N ALA A 301 -8.62 3.07 -28.67
CA ALA A 301 -7.79 3.07 -29.88
C ALA A 301 -6.42 2.42 -29.67
N HIS A 302 -5.86 2.53 -28.45
CA HIS A 302 -4.46 2.18 -28.15
C HIS A 302 -4.33 1.05 -27.12
N ARG A 303 -5.34 0.19 -26.97
CA ARG A 303 -5.39 -0.86 -25.93
C ARG A 303 -4.15 -1.75 -25.87
N LEU A 304 -3.52 -2.02 -27.00
CA LEU A 304 -2.33 -2.88 -27.07
C LEU A 304 -1.03 -2.21 -26.58
N GLN A 305 -1.06 -0.91 -26.34
CA GLN A 305 0.09 -0.18 -25.80
C GLN A 305 0.17 -0.29 -24.27
N PHE A 306 -0.94 -0.63 -23.60
CA PHE A 306 -0.96 -0.83 -22.16
C PHE A 306 -0.45 -2.22 -21.81
N ALA A 307 0.51 -2.27 -20.90
CA ALA A 307 1.11 -3.50 -20.39
C ALA A 307 1.19 -3.46 -18.84
N PRO A 308 0.04 -3.27 -18.15
CA PRO A 308 0.04 -2.99 -16.72
C PRO A 308 0.65 -4.13 -15.90
N ARG A 309 0.40 -5.39 -16.30
CA ARG A 309 0.99 -6.54 -15.62
C ARG A 309 2.50 -6.60 -15.81
N ALA A 310 2.99 -6.40 -17.02
CA ALA A 310 4.44 -6.41 -17.28
C ALA A 310 5.15 -5.33 -16.45
N TRP A 311 4.57 -4.13 -16.39
CA TRP A 311 5.06 -3.06 -15.55
C TRP A 311 5.04 -3.44 -14.05
N THR A 312 3.94 -4.05 -13.56
CA THR A 312 3.79 -4.44 -12.16
C THR A 312 4.81 -5.50 -11.75
N LEU A 313 5.06 -6.49 -12.61
CA LEU A 313 6.05 -7.54 -12.33
C LEU A 313 7.44 -6.97 -12.07
N VAL A 314 7.82 -5.94 -12.80
CA VAL A 314 9.14 -5.29 -12.69
C VAL A 314 9.20 -4.29 -11.53
N ASN A 315 8.11 -3.53 -11.29
CA ASN A 315 8.15 -2.35 -10.43
C ASN A 315 7.40 -2.50 -9.10
N MET A 316 6.34 -3.33 -9.04
CA MET A 316 5.44 -3.42 -7.90
C MET A 316 5.03 -4.85 -7.54
N SER A 317 5.74 -5.88 -7.98
CA SER A 317 5.60 -7.22 -7.39
C SER A 317 6.17 -7.25 -5.98
N ASP A 318 5.69 -8.17 -5.14
CA ASP A 318 6.23 -8.36 -3.79
C ASP A 318 7.75 -8.54 -3.81
N GLU A 319 8.25 -9.34 -4.76
CA GLU A 319 9.68 -9.62 -4.93
C GLU A 319 10.46 -8.38 -5.35
N ALA A 320 9.95 -7.60 -6.31
CA ALA A 320 10.61 -6.38 -6.78
C ALA A 320 10.70 -5.34 -5.67
N CYS A 321 9.59 -5.09 -4.96
CA CYS A 321 9.54 -4.13 -3.87
C CYS A 321 10.37 -4.57 -2.66
N ALA A 322 10.37 -5.86 -2.33
CA ALA A 322 11.21 -6.38 -1.25
C ALA A 322 12.71 -6.22 -1.56
N ARG A 323 13.13 -6.51 -2.79
CA ARG A 323 14.50 -6.30 -3.26
C ARG A 323 14.89 -4.82 -3.18
N GLN A 324 14.04 -3.92 -3.70
CA GLN A 324 14.30 -2.48 -3.66
C GLN A 324 14.51 -1.97 -2.23
N LEU A 325 13.67 -2.39 -1.27
CA LEU A 325 13.84 -1.99 0.12
C LEU A 325 15.11 -2.58 0.72
N TYR A 326 15.33 -3.87 0.54
CA TYR A 326 16.52 -4.56 1.07
C TYR A 326 17.80 -3.90 0.57
N ASP A 327 17.94 -3.71 -0.74
CA ASP A 327 19.12 -3.09 -1.34
C ASP A 327 19.32 -1.66 -0.80
N LYS A 328 18.22 -0.89 -0.67
CA LYS A 328 18.27 0.48 -0.14
C LYS A 328 18.77 0.52 1.30
N VAL A 329 18.20 -0.31 2.20
CA VAL A 329 18.57 -0.30 3.62
C VAL A 329 19.93 -0.97 3.89
N MET A 330 20.42 -1.81 2.99
CA MET A 330 21.73 -2.45 3.12
C MET A 330 22.86 -1.60 2.55
N SER A 331 22.57 -0.68 1.63
CA SER A 331 23.56 0.24 1.01
C SER A 331 23.76 1.56 1.77
N CYS A 332 22.89 1.90 2.71
CA CYS A 332 22.97 3.12 3.53
C CYS A 332 24.00 3.04 4.66
#